data_008ba53869bdfcc1fdb2074d8c71d2b6
#
_entry.id   008ba53869bdfcc1fdb2074d8c71d2b6
#
_cell.length_a   1.000
_cell.length_b   1.000
_cell.length_c   1.000
_cell.angle_alpha   90.00
_cell.angle_beta   90.00
_cell.angle_gamma   90.00
#
_symmetry.space_group_name_H-M   'P 1'
#
loop_
_entity.id
_entity.type
_entity.pdbx_description
1 polymer ?
#
loop_
_entity_poly.entity_id
_entity_poly.type
_entity_poly.pdbx_seq_one_letter_code
_entity_poly.pdbx_strand_id
1 'polypeptide(L)'
;LLTLIITPAQAELEIDVRGATRNPMPVAIPEMIGSNGNIFTKIIGNDYGDKVREVIAADLDRSGLFKILPTNSYIETLTSIDQQPKFVNWQAIKSQALVQSQIVELPGDKIRVDFRLWDVTAEQQLIGKSFTTTKSNWRRIAHVVADAIYERLTGDKGYFNTRVVYVSETGRATRRIKRLAMM
;
A
#
# COMPACT_ATOMS: atom_id res chain seq x y z
N LEU A 1 35.16 37.00 -4.43
CA LEU A 1 33.78 36.65 -4.80
C LEU A 1 33.41 35.39 -4.05
N LEU A 2 32.58 35.49 -3.00
CA LEU A 2 32.14 34.36 -2.19
C LEU A 2 30.85 33.81 -2.79
N THR A 3 30.89 32.64 -3.40
CA THR A 3 29.71 31.99 -3.98
C THR A 3 28.99 31.23 -2.87
N LEU A 4 27.82 31.71 -2.48
CA LEU A 4 26.94 31.05 -1.52
C LEU A 4 26.23 29.89 -2.22
N ILE A 5 26.59 28.66 -1.91
CA ILE A 5 25.91 27.45 -2.41
C ILE A 5 24.65 27.26 -1.52
N ILE A 6 23.50 27.59 -2.06
CA ILE A 6 22.21 27.30 -1.41
C ILE A 6 21.85 25.86 -1.80
N THR A 7 22.01 24.92 -0.86
CA THR A 7 21.45 23.56 -1.02
C THR A 7 19.96 23.63 -0.72
N PRO A 8 19.08 23.18 -1.63
CA PRO A 8 17.66 23.10 -1.32
C PRO A 8 17.45 22.09 -0.17
N ALA A 9 16.84 22.52 0.92
CA ALA A 9 16.37 21.63 1.97
C ALA A 9 15.20 20.82 1.39
N GLN A 10 15.42 19.54 1.13
CA GLN A 10 14.35 18.61 0.79
C GLN A 10 13.65 18.20 2.09
N ALA A 11 12.41 18.67 2.27
CA ALA A 11 11.54 18.19 3.32
C ALA A 11 11.07 16.78 2.92
N GLU A 12 11.54 15.76 3.61
CA GLU A 12 11.12 14.38 3.41
C GLU A 12 9.79 14.14 4.14
N LEU A 13 8.83 13.49 3.46
CA LEU A 13 7.56 13.12 4.07
C LEU A 13 7.78 11.96 5.04
N GLU A 14 7.70 12.23 6.34
CA GLU A 14 7.81 11.27 7.42
C GLU A 14 6.71 11.53 8.45
N ILE A 15 6.11 10.47 9.00
CA ILE A 15 5.13 10.57 10.07
C ILE A 15 5.85 10.36 11.40
N ASP A 16 5.77 11.35 12.30
CA ASP A 16 6.20 11.17 13.69
C ASP A 16 5.15 10.36 14.47
N VAL A 17 5.47 9.10 14.77
CA VAL A 17 4.59 8.16 15.51
C VAL A 17 4.65 8.34 17.04
N ARG A 18 5.40 9.30 17.56
CA ARG A 18 5.62 9.51 19.01
C ARG A 18 4.49 10.27 19.71
N GLY A 19 3.41 10.60 19.03
CA GLY A 19 2.23 11.26 19.60
C GLY A 19 0.95 10.59 19.15
N ALA A 20 -0.11 10.61 19.98
CA ALA A 20 -1.44 10.17 19.56
C ALA A 20 -1.86 10.98 18.32
N THR A 21 -1.78 10.37 17.15
CA THR A 21 -2.01 11.05 15.88
C THR A 21 -3.49 11.36 15.76
N ARG A 22 -3.89 12.58 16.14
CA ARG A 22 -5.27 13.06 15.99
C ARG A 22 -5.68 13.28 14.53
N ASN A 23 -4.70 13.22 13.62
CA ASN A 23 -4.93 13.52 12.21
C ASN A 23 -4.15 12.54 11.32
N PRO A 24 -4.74 11.38 10.96
CA PRO A 24 -4.07 10.39 10.14
C PRO A 24 -3.77 10.96 8.74
N MET A 25 -2.59 10.59 8.18
CA MET A 25 -2.13 11.03 6.86
C MET A 25 -3.07 10.54 5.76
N PRO A 26 -3.63 11.44 4.93
CA PRO A 26 -4.47 11.02 3.81
C PRO A 26 -3.65 10.41 2.68
N VAL A 27 -3.98 9.17 2.33
CA VAL A 27 -3.29 8.38 1.29
C VAL A 27 -4.29 8.00 0.20
N ALA A 28 -3.91 8.20 -1.05
CA ALA A 28 -4.64 7.71 -2.21
C ALA A 28 -4.07 6.38 -2.69
N ILE A 29 -4.94 5.39 -2.89
CA ILE A 29 -4.60 4.07 -3.43
C ILE A 29 -5.55 3.77 -4.60
N PRO A 30 -5.25 4.25 -5.83
CA PRO A 30 -6.06 3.99 -7.00
C PRO A 30 -6.14 2.50 -7.34
N GLU A 31 -7.02 2.17 -8.27
CA GLU A 31 -7.10 0.83 -8.85
C GLU A 31 -5.76 0.42 -9.45
N MET A 32 -5.43 -0.87 -9.32
CA MET A 32 -4.18 -1.39 -9.86
C MET A 32 -4.23 -1.43 -11.39
N ILE A 33 -3.12 -1.06 -11.99
CA ILE A 33 -2.94 -1.09 -13.44
C ILE A 33 -2.69 -2.55 -13.86
N GLY A 34 -3.41 -3.04 -14.85
CA GLY A 34 -3.17 -4.35 -15.46
C GLY A 34 -1.99 -4.33 -16.42
N SER A 35 -1.49 -5.52 -16.80
CA SER A 35 -0.34 -5.69 -17.71
C SER A 35 -0.53 -5.07 -19.10
N ASN A 36 -1.76 -4.77 -19.49
CA ASN A 36 -2.12 -4.19 -20.80
C ASN A 36 -2.32 -2.68 -20.74
N GLY A 37 -2.00 -2.01 -19.63
CA GLY A 37 -2.29 -0.59 -19.42
C GLY A 37 -3.77 -0.29 -19.16
N ASN A 38 -4.63 -1.28 -19.18
CA ASN A 38 -6.02 -1.13 -18.77
C ASN A 38 -6.09 -1.19 -17.25
N ILE A 39 -6.96 -0.37 -16.65
CA ILE A 39 -7.37 -0.56 -15.26
C ILE A 39 -7.84 -2.01 -15.16
N PHE A 40 -7.38 -2.73 -14.14
CA PHE A 40 -7.74 -4.13 -13.92
C PHE A 40 -9.22 -4.21 -13.54
N THR A 41 -10.09 -3.78 -14.46
CA THR A 41 -11.52 -3.97 -14.38
C THR A 41 -11.80 -5.42 -14.72
N LYS A 42 -12.15 -6.20 -13.70
CA LYS A 42 -13.04 -7.36 -13.72
C LYS A 42 -13.16 -8.10 -15.08
N ILE A 43 -12.03 -8.46 -15.69
CA ILE A 43 -12.04 -9.47 -16.74
C ILE A 43 -12.22 -10.81 -16.04
N ILE A 44 -13.47 -11.26 -16.04
CA ILE A 44 -13.97 -12.63 -15.80
C ILE A 44 -12.95 -13.54 -15.08
N GLY A 45 -12.99 -13.56 -13.74
CA GLY A 45 -12.44 -14.64 -12.93
C GLY A 45 -11.16 -14.38 -12.13
N ASN A 46 -10.40 -13.33 -12.35
CA ASN A 46 -9.14 -13.07 -11.63
C ASN A 46 -9.01 -11.64 -11.11
N ASP A 47 -9.68 -11.41 -10.02
CA ASP A 47 -9.78 -10.16 -9.27
C ASP A 47 -8.59 -9.94 -8.29
N TYR A 48 -7.36 -10.32 -8.71
CA TYR A 48 -6.20 -10.20 -7.82
C TYR A 48 -5.79 -8.73 -7.60
N GLY A 49 -5.97 -7.86 -8.59
CA GLY A 49 -5.64 -6.45 -8.48
C GLY A 49 -6.45 -5.77 -7.38
N ASP A 50 -7.79 -5.90 -7.44
CA ASP A 50 -8.68 -5.32 -6.43
C ASP A 50 -8.43 -5.92 -5.06
N LYS A 51 -8.30 -7.26 -4.97
CA LYS A 51 -8.02 -7.97 -3.71
C LYS A 51 -6.72 -7.52 -3.07
N VAL A 52 -5.64 -7.37 -3.85
CA VAL A 52 -4.34 -6.90 -3.35
C VAL A 52 -4.46 -5.45 -2.88
N ARG A 53 -5.09 -4.57 -3.67
CA ARG A 53 -5.33 -3.18 -3.31
C ARG A 53 -6.14 -3.05 -2.02
N GLU A 54 -7.23 -3.81 -1.89
CA GLU A 54 -8.09 -3.79 -0.69
C GLU A 54 -7.33 -4.22 0.57
N VAL A 55 -6.47 -5.25 0.47
CA VAL A 55 -5.65 -5.68 1.62
C VAL A 55 -4.64 -4.59 1.98
N ILE A 56 -3.94 -3.99 1.00
CA ILE A 56 -3.00 -2.88 1.26
C ILE A 56 -3.72 -1.72 1.94
N ALA A 57 -4.88 -1.31 1.41
CA ALA A 57 -5.68 -0.23 1.97
C ALA A 57 -6.13 -0.52 3.41
N ALA A 58 -6.63 -1.75 3.65
CA ALA A 58 -7.10 -2.17 4.97
C ALA A 58 -5.97 -2.28 6.00
N ASP A 59 -4.77 -2.70 5.60
CA ASP A 59 -3.61 -2.78 6.49
C ASP A 59 -3.17 -1.38 6.92
N LEU A 60 -3.00 -0.48 5.96
CA LEU A 60 -2.61 0.91 6.25
C LEU A 60 -3.66 1.63 7.11
N ASP A 61 -4.95 1.49 6.80
CA ASP A 61 -6.03 2.10 7.57
C ASP A 61 -6.08 1.58 9.02
N ARG A 62 -5.93 0.26 9.21
CA ARG A 62 -5.90 -0.38 10.54
C ARG A 62 -4.74 0.07 11.43
N SER A 63 -3.65 0.57 10.85
CA SER A 63 -2.55 1.13 11.65
C SER A 63 -2.95 2.38 12.45
N GLY A 64 -4.04 3.06 12.04
CA GLY A 64 -4.50 4.32 12.61
C GLY A 64 -3.64 5.54 12.23
N LEU A 65 -2.56 5.35 11.48
CA LEU A 65 -1.65 6.43 11.04
C LEU A 65 -2.08 7.00 9.69
N PHE A 66 -2.83 6.24 8.90
CA PHE A 66 -3.24 6.61 7.56
C PHE A 66 -4.75 6.66 7.44
N LYS A 67 -5.22 7.56 6.60
CA LYS A 67 -6.62 7.66 6.17
C LYS A 67 -6.70 7.42 4.68
N ILE A 68 -7.29 6.30 4.29
CA ILE A 68 -7.43 5.98 2.87
C ILE A 68 -8.53 6.84 2.25
N LEU A 69 -8.19 7.58 1.21
CA LEU A 69 -9.15 8.41 0.49
C LEU A 69 -10.08 7.54 -0.37
N PRO A 70 -11.38 7.88 -0.45
CA PRO A 70 -12.33 7.10 -1.22
C PRO A 70 -12.05 7.22 -2.72
N THR A 71 -12.17 6.11 -3.44
CA THR A 71 -11.84 6.03 -4.88
C THR A 71 -12.69 6.94 -5.76
N ASN A 72 -13.92 7.22 -5.35
CA ASN A 72 -14.82 8.14 -6.07
C ASN A 72 -14.39 9.62 -5.98
N SER A 73 -13.41 9.96 -5.14
CA SER A 73 -12.83 11.30 -5.09
C SER A 73 -11.69 11.50 -6.07
N TYR A 74 -11.18 10.44 -6.71
CA TYR A 74 -10.02 10.54 -7.58
C TYR A 74 -10.37 11.21 -8.90
N ILE A 75 -9.58 12.23 -9.26
CA ILE A 75 -9.77 13.03 -10.49
C ILE A 75 -9.00 12.42 -11.65
N GLU A 76 -7.87 11.76 -11.36
CA GLU A 76 -6.98 11.18 -12.34
C GLU A 76 -7.07 9.65 -12.35
N THR A 77 -7.07 9.09 -13.55
CA THR A 77 -6.91 7.66 -13.78
C THR A 77 -5.50 7.37 -14.28
N LEU A 78 -4.75 6.54 -13.55
CA LEU A 78 -3.40 6.13 -13.92
C LEU A 78 -3.47 4.89 -14.81
N THR A 79 -2.81 4.91 -15.98
CA THR A 79 -2.86 3.83 -16.98
C THR A 79 -1.54 3.11 -17.16
N SER A 80 -0.44 3.64 -16.63
CA SER A 80 0.89 3.02 -16.66
C SER A 80 1.62 3.23 -15.34
N ILE A 81 2.38 2.23 -14.92
CA ILE A 81 3.24 2.34 -13.73
C ILE A 81 4.36 3.37 -13.94
N ASP A 82 4.74 3.61 -15.19
CA ASP A 82 5.80 4.58 -15.55
C ASP A 82 5.26 6.00 -15.79
N GLN A 83 3.94 6.16 -15.75
CA GLN A 83 3.31 7.47 -15.88
C GLN A 83 3.59 8.29 -14.62
N GLN A 84 4.14 9.50 -14.79
CA GLN A 84 4.22 10.46 -13.69
C GLN A 84 2.81 10.97 -13.36
N PRO A 85 2.37 10.93 -12.10
CA PRO A 85 1.07 11.46 -11.70
C PRO A 85 0.98 12.98 -11.94
N LYS A 86 -0.21 13.45 -12.26
CA LYS A 86 -0.50 14.89 -12.26
C LYS A 86 -0.79 15.34 -10.84
N PHE A 87 0.25 15.73 -10.10
CA PHE A 87 0.17 15.99 -8.66
C PHE A 87 -0.92 16.99 -8.27
N VAL A 88 -1.20 17.98 -9.12
CA VAL A 88 -2.28 18.95 -8.89
C VAL A 88 -3.65 18.30 -8.67
N ASN A 89 -3.94 17.18 -9.33
CA ASN A 89 -5.19 16.43 -9.16
C ASN A 89 -5.27 15.73 -7.81
N TRP A 90 -4.14 15.23 -7.31
CA TRP A 90 -4.03 14.56 -6.02
C TRP A 90 -3.97 15.55 -4.86
N GLN A 91 -3.35 16.73 -5.07
CA GLN A 91 -3.37 17.85 -4.14
C GLN A 91 -4.79 18.41 -3.96
N ALA A 92 -5.56 18.51 -5.04
CA ALA A 92 -6.95 19.00 -4.99
C ALA A 92 -7.85 18.16 -4.06
N ILE A 93 -7.61 16.85 -3.97
CA ILE A 93 -8.33 15.97 -3.03
C ILE A 93 -7.63 15.83 -1.67
N LYS A 94 -6.61 16.64 -1.40
CA LYS A 94 -5.83 16.69 -0.16
C LYS A 94 -5.10 15.38 0.16
N SER A 95 -4.71 14.62 -0.87
CA SER A 95 -3.81 13.47 -0.68
C SER A 95 -2.40 13.97 -0.35
N GLN A 96 -1.76 13.36 0.64
CA GLN A 96 -0.35 13.62 0.97
C GLN A 96 0.56 12.57 0.34
N ALA A 97 0.10 11.33 0.27
CA ALA A 97 0.83 10.24 -0.39
C ALA A 97 -0.06 9.54 -1.42
N LEU A 98 0.55 9.09 -2.51
CA LEU A 98 -0.11 8.33 -3.58
C LEU A 98 0.62 7.01 -3.81
N VAL A 99 -0.12 5.91 -3.76
CA VAL A 99 0.36 4.56 -4.07
C VAL A 99 -0.10 4.18 -5.48
N GLN A 100 0.77 4.33 -6.45
CA GLN A 100 0.57 3.87 -7.82
C GLN A 100 1.03 2.42 -7.92
N SER A 101 0.21 1.50 -8.41
CA SER A 101 0.52 0.08 -8.43
C SER A 101 0.05 -0.62 -9.69
N GLN A 102 0.78 -1.67 -10.07
CA GLN A 102 0.50 -2.52 -11.22
C GLN A 102 0.60 -3.98 -10.82
N ILE A 103 -0.26 -4.82 -11.41
CA ILE A 103 -0.16 -6.27 -11.28
C ILE A 103 0.06 -6.90 -12.65
N VAL A 104 1.02 -7.82 -12.71
CA VAL A 104 1.40 -8.53 -13.93
C VAL A 104 1.32 -10.03 -13.67
N GLU A 105 0.57 -10.76 -14.50
CA GLU A 105 0.60 -12.21 -14.49
C GLU A 105 1.84 -12.71 -15.21
N LEU A 106 2.53 -13.67 -14.59
CA LEU A 106 3.74 -14.30 -15.10
C LEU A 106 3.50 -15.80 -15.36
N PRO A 107 4.29 -16.43 -16.25
CA PRO A 107 4.25 -17.87 -16.45
C PRO A 107 4.46 -18.65 -15.14
N GLY A 108 3.87 -19.85 -15.04
CA GLY A 108 4.05 -20.73 -13.88
C GLY A 108 3.26 -20.32 -12.65
N ASP A 109 2.02 -19.86 -12.85
CA ASP A 109 1.08 -19.49 -11.77
C ASP A 109 1.63 -18.41 -10.82
N LYS A 110 2.39 -17.47 -11.36
CA LYS A 110 3.00 -16.37 -10.62
C LYS A 110 2.33 -15.04 -10.94
N ILE A 111 2.40 -14.13 -9.98
CA ILE A 111 2.06 -12.72 -10.14
C ILE A 111 3.22 -11.85 -9.67
N ARG A 112 3.40 -10.71 -10.31
CA ARG A 112 4.30 -9.64 -9.89
C ARG A 112 3.46 -8.41 -9.58
N VAL A 113 3.73 -7.79 -8.46
CA VAL A 113 3.16 -6.51 -8.06
C VAL A 113 4.29 -5.49 -8.06
N ASP A 114 4.16 -4.49 -8.92
CA ASP A 114 5.03 -3.32 -8.97
C ASP A 114 4.31 -2.16 -8.30
N PHE A 115 4.98 -1.38 -7.46
CA PHE A 115 4.39 -0.18 -6.90
C PHE A 115 5.38 0.96 -6.80
N ARG A 116 4.85 2.17 -6.85
CA ARG A 116 5.55 3.43 -6.60
C ARG A 116 4.77 4.21 -5.55
N LEU A 117 5.50 4.71 -4.57
CA LEU A 117 4.98 5.61 -3.56
C LEU A 117 5.47 7.01 -3.87
N TRP A 118 4.54 7.95 -3.94
CA TRP A 118 4.80 9.35 -4.26
C TRP A 118 4.47 10.24 -3.08
N ASP A 119 5.33 11.22 -2.80
CA ASP A 119 4.98 12.39 -2.02
C ASP A 119 4.25 13.37 -2.94
N VAL A 120 2.98 13.61 -2.65
CA VAL A 120 2.12 14.47 -3.48
C VAL A 120 2.47 15.95 -3.28
N THR A 121 2.94 16.31 -2.10
CA THR A 121 3.30 17.70 -1.76
C THR A 121 4.65 18.08 -2.36
N ALA A 122 5.65 17.21 -2.21
CA ALA A 122 6.98 17.42 -2.76
C ALA A 122 7.09 17.04 -4.25
N GLU A 123 6.05 16.42 -4.83
CA GLU A 123 5.97 15.98 -6.23
C GLU A 123 7.11 15.02 -6.63
N GLN A 124 7.50 14.16 -5.69
CA GLN A 124 8.63 13.24 -5.89
C GLN A 124 8.29 11.80 -5.53
N GLN A 125 8.98 10.87 -6.19
CA GLN A 125 8.89 9.45 -5.85
C GLN A 125 9.72 9.13 -4.61
N LEU A 126 9.07 8.59 -3.58
CA LEU A 126 9.73 8.17 -2.33
C LEU A 126 10.39 6.80 -2.46
N ILE A 127 9.68 5.82 -3.02
CA ILE A 127 10.21 4.48 -3.34
C ILE A 127 9.50 3.90 -4.56
N GLY A 128 10.17 2.93 -5.21
CA GLY A 128 9.58 2.02 -6.19
C GLY A 128 10.12 0.62 -5.94
N LYS A 129 9.25 -0.38 -5.82
CA LYS A 129 9.62 -1.78 -5.60
C LYS A 129 8.75 -2.72 -6.41
N SER A 130 9.30 -3.91 -6.67
CA SER A 130 8.62 -5.03 -7.33
C SER A 130 8.72 -6.27 -6.48
N PHE A 131 7.60 -6.98 -6.33
CA PHE A 131 7.56 -8.25 -5.60
C PHE A 131 6.90 -9.31 -6.47
N THR A 132 7.43 -10.54 -6.42
CA THR A 132 6.89 -11.69 -7.17
C THR A 132 6.49 -12.79 -6.20
N THR A 133 5.33 -13.41 -6.45
CA THR A 133 4.82 -14.54 -5.67
C THR A 133 3.98 -15.46 -6.55
N THR A 134 3.51 -16.59 -5.99
CA THR A 134 2.50 -17.43 -6.63
C THR A 134 1.10 -16.82 -6.47
N LYS A 135 0.18 -17.12 -7.38
CA LYS A 135 -1.23 -16.67 -7.28
C LYS A 135 -1.88 -17.08 -5.95
N SER A 136 -1.54 -18.25 -5.43
CA SER A 136 -2.03 -18.74 -4.13
C SER A 136 -1.60 -17.85 -2.95
N ASN A 137 -0.46 -17.17 -3.05
CA ASN A 137 0.11 -16.30 -2.01
C ASN A 137 -0.19 -14.81 -2.22
N TRP A 138 -1.19 -14.46 -3.04
CA TRP A 138 -1.53 -13.09 -3.37
C TRP A 138 -1.75 -12.18 -2.14
N ARG A 139 -2.34 -12.71 -1.08
CA ARG A 139 -2.58 -11.96 0.16
C ARG A 139 -1.27 -11.57 0.85
N ARG A 140 -0.30 -12.50 0.86
CA ARG A 140 1.00 -12.24 1.47
C ARG A 140 1.75 -11.11 0.75
N ILE A 141 1.69 -11.05 -0.59
CA ILE A 141 2.36 -9.98 -1.33
C ILE A 141 1.73 -8.61 -1.01
N ALA A 142 0.41 -8.55 -0.78
CA ALA A 142 -0.27 -7.34 -0.36
C ALA A 142 0.26 -6.83 0.99
N HIS A 143 0.39 -7.72 2.00
CA HIS A 143 0.98 -7.36 3.29
C HIS A 143 2.44 -6.89 3.17
N VAL A 144 3.26 -7.52 2.31
CA VAL A 144 4.65 -7.10 2.05
C VAL A 144 4.71 -5.71 1.41
N VAL A 145 3.80 -5.40 0.50
CA VAL A 145 3.69 -4.04 -0.07
C VAL A 145 3.27 -3.03 0.99
N ALA A 146 2.26 -3.36 1.80
CA ALA A 146 1.82 -2.50 2.90
C ALA A 146 2.95 -2.23 3.91
N ASP A 147 3.72 -3.27 4.28
CA ASP A 147 4.91 -3.13 5.14
C ASP A 147 5.94 -2.16 4.56
N ALA A 148 6.23 -2.28 3.25
CA ALA A 148 7.20 -1.41 2.59
C ALA A 148 6.73 0.07 2.51
N ILE A 149 5.43 0.30 2.35
CA ILE A 149 4.83 1.64 2.37
C ILE A 149 4.88 2.20 3.80
N TYR A 150 4.46 1.40 4.78
CA TYR A 150 4.47 1.77 6.20
C TYR A 150 5.88 2.19 6.65
N GLU A 151 6.86 1.31 6.41
CA GLU A 151 8.26 1.56 6.78
C GLU A 151 8.81 2.85 6.15
N ARG A 152 8.47 3.09 4.86
CA ARG A 152 8.95 4.29 4.17
C ARG A 152 8.34 5.59 4.71
N LEU A 153 7.08 5.56 5.16
CA LEU A 153 6.37 6.74 5.64
C LEU A 153 6.55 7.00 7.14
N THR A 154 6.87 5.97 7.93
CA THR A 154 6.98 6.09 9.39
C THR A 154 8.39 5.94 9.92
N GLY A 155 9.32 5.37 9.12
CA GLY A 155 10.64 4.96 9.59
C GLY A 155 10.65 3.68 10.41
N ASP A 156 9.49 3.19 10.86
CA ASP A 156 9.36 1.99 11.66
C ASP A 156 9.11 0.76 10.79
N LYS A 157 9.64 -0.41 11.21
CA LYS A 157 9.44 -1.66 10.48
C LYS A 157 7.96 -2.03 10.40
N GLY A 158 7.49 -2.39 9.19
CA GLY A 158 6.15 -2.90 8.96
C GLY A 158 5.89 -4.22 9.70
N TYR A 159 4.63 -4.49 10.06
CA TYR A 159 4.20 -5.65 10.85
C TYR A 159 3.00 -6.39 10.27
N PHE A 160 2.53 -6.04 9.06
CA PHE A 160 1.35 -6.66 8.45
C PHE A 160 1.60 -8.06 7.93
N ASN A 161 2.82 -8.34 7.43
CA ASN A 161 3.25 -9.69 6.99
C ASN A 161 3.71 -10.53 8.19
N THR A 162 2.89 -10.61 9.25
CA THR A 162 3.17 -11.40 10.44
C THR A 162 2.22 -12.59 10.55
N ARG A 163 2.59 -13.56 11.38
CA ARG A 163 1.72 -14.69 11.71
C ARG A 163 1.30 -14.58 13.17
N VAL A 164 0.00 -14.72 13.41
CA VAL A 164 -0.55 -14.70 14.76
C VAL A 164 -0.77 -16.14 15.21
N VAL A 165 -0.17 -16.50 16.34
CA VAL A 165 -0.43 -17.77 17.03
C VAL A 165 -1.43 -17.51 18.13
N TYR A 166 -2.51 -18.29 18.16
CA TYR A 166 -3.55 -18.16 19.17
C TYR A 166 -4.02 -19.54 19.69
N VAL A 167 -4.63 -19.54 20.86
CA VAL A 167 -5.22 -20.74 21.41
C VAL A 167 -6.69 -20.79 21.01
N SER A 168 -7.04 -21.77 20.19
CA SER A 168 -8.44 -22.07 19.86
C SER A 168 -9.02 -23.01 20.89
N GLU A 169 -10.17 -22.66 21.48
CA GLU A 169 -10.90 -23.50 22.42
C GLU A 169 -12.20 -24.01 21.78
N THR A 170 -12.42 -25.32 21.83
CA THR A 170 -13.64 -25.97 21.35
C THR A 170 -14.18 -26.96 22.39
N GLY A 171 -15.48 -27.26 22.35
CA GLY A 171 -16.12 -28.22 23.24
C GLY A 171 -16.98 -27.58 24.35
N ARG A 172 -17.61 -28.45 25.18
CA ARG A 172 -18.48 -28.02 26.28
C ARG A 172 -17.64 -27.36 27.38
N ALA A 173 -18.25 -26.46 28.17
CA ALA A 173 -17.59 -25.73 29.26
C ALA A 173 -16.83 -26.64 30.25
N THR A 174 -17.32 -27.85 30.46
CA THR A 174 -16.76 -28.87 31.38
C THR A 174 -15.67 -29.74 30.72
N ARG A 175 -15.49 -29.68 29.36
CA ARG A 175 -14.54 -30.50 28.61
C ARG A 175 -14.07 -29.71 27.40
N ARG A 176 -13.29 -28.64 27.61
CA ARG A 176 -12.70 -27.83 26.55
C ARG A 176 -11.41 -28.44 26.02
N ILE A 177 -11.32 -28.50 24.71
CA ILE A 177 -10.09 -28.89 24.01
C ILE A 177 -9.41 -27.62 23.53
N LYS A 178 -8.18 -27.38 24.00
CA LYS A 178 -7.33 -26.28 23.58
C LYS A 178 -6.36 -26.74 22.49
N ARG A 179 -6.27 -25.96 21.42
CA ARG A 179 -5.33 -26.21 20.31
C ARG A 179 -4.61 -24.93 19.99
N LEU A 180 -3.30 -25.04 19.72
CA LEU A 180 -2.56 -23.94 19.09
C LEU A 180 -2.97 -23.86 17.63
N ALA A 181 -3.39 -22.69 17.18
CA ALA A 181 -3.70 -22.38 15.80
C ALA A 181 -2.86 -21.18 15.36
N MET A 182 -2.57 -21.10 14.07
CA MET A 182 -1.80 -20.02 13.44
C MET A 182 -2.57 -19.52 12.21
N MET A 183 -2.64 -18.21 12.08
CA MET A 183 -3.22 -17.56 10.91
C MET A 183 -2.27 -16.51 10.34
#